data_b4a5fc3076c1e394adb854aa504c65bc
#
_entry.id   b4a5fc3076c1e394adb854aa504c65bc
#
_cell.length_a   1.000
_cell.length_b   1.000
_cell.length_c   1.000
_cell.angle_alpha   90.00
_cell.angle_beta   90.00
_cell.angle_gamma   90.00
#
_symmetry.space_group_name_H-M   'P 1'
#
loop_
_entity.id
_entity.type
_entity.pdbx_description
1 polymer ?
#
loop_
_entity_poly.entity_id
_entity_poly.type
_entity_poly.pdbx_seq_one_letter_code
_entity_poly.pdbx_strand_id
1 'polypeptide(L)'
;GDLSHASVVYSRDERYAYIFGRDGGLTKVDLLQGQISARTIQSGNSIGGAISQDGRLVAVSNYKPGGVKIFDADTLKLVADIPAVYGNNGERSKVIGLVDAPGQLFVFSLWDAGEIWIVDMSDAASPQLRKFQGIGQNPYDALITPDGRYYIAGLFGEDGMAMLDLWNLQAGVKRILPGYGKGEEKLPVYKMPHLEGWAVAGDLAFVPAVGRHEVLVINMRTWEEAGRIKVHGQPVFVMARPDGRHVWVNFAVPDNDTIQVIDTQSLNIIKQLTPGKGVLHMEFEPRGEEVWLSVRDEDRVEIYDTKSFERKASMPARKPSGIFFTARAHRIGL
;
A
#
# COMPACT_ATOMS: atom_id res chain seq x y z
N GLY A 1 4.91 19.53 -9.29
CA GLY A 1 4.26 18.26 -9.60
C GLY A 1 2.92 18.13 -8.89
N ASP A 2 2.12 17.15 -9.31
CA ASP A 2 0.87 16.84 -8.61
C ASP A 2 1.15 15.78 -7.52
N LEU A 3 1.20 16.23 -6.28
CA LEU A 3 1.41 15.40 -5.09
C LEU A 3 0.11 15.17 -4.30
N SER A 4 -1.04 15.42 -4.90
CA SER A 4 -2.35 15.26 -4.24
C SER A 4 -2.59 13.82 -3.73
N HIS A 5 -1.88 12.87 -4.28
CA HIS A 5 -1.89 11.46 -3.89
C HIS A 5 -0.53 10.84 -4.23
N ALA A 6 0.49 11.29 -3.54
CA ALA A 6 1.86 10.80 -3.72
C ALA A 6 2.15 9.61 -2.80
N SER A 7 2.98 8.71 -3.26
CA SER A 7 3.64 7.70 -2.44
C SER A 7 5.15 7.90 -2.46
N VAL A 8 5.83 7.28 -1.51
CA VAL A 8 7.27 7.45 -1.29
C VAL A 8 7.89 6.10 -0.95
N VAL A 9 9.06 5.83 -1.55
CA VAL A 9 9.99 4.79 -1.07
C VAL A 9 11.35 5.42 -0.77
N TYR A 10 12.14 4.76 0.02
CA TYR A 10 13.44 5.29 0.47
C TYR A 10 14.60 4.42 0.00
N SER A 11 15.76 5.05 -0.26
CA SER A 11 17.02 4.30 -0.41
C SER A 11 17.34 3.53 0.86
N ARG A 12 18.06 2.41 0.72
CA ARG A 12 18.35 1.51 1.86
C ARG A 12 19.23 2.16 2.94
N ASP A 13 19.94 3.23 2.62
CA ASP A 13 20.68 4.08 3.57
C ASP A 13 19.87 5.24 4.15
N GLU A 14 18.55 5.29 3.86
CA GLU A 14 17.60 6.32 4.28
C GLU A 14 17.96 7.75 3.82
N ARG A 15 18.93 7.90 2.93
CA ARG A 15 19.39 9.22 2.46
C ARG A 15 18.47 9.83 1.43
N TYR A 16 17.91 9.02 0.52
CA TYR A 16 17.10 9.50 -0.58
C TYR A 16 15.65 9.03 -0.47
N ALA A 17 14.72 9.96 -0.73
CA ALA A 17 13.31 9.66 -0.94
C ALA A 17 13.00 9.68 -2.45
N TYR A 18 12.30 8.68 -2.93
CA TYR A 18 11.77 8.61 -4.30
C TYR A 18 10.26 8.82 -4.24
N ILE A 19 9.79 9.95 -4.77
CA ILE A 19 8.41 10.41 -4.68
C ILE A 19 7.73 10.19 -6.03
N PHE A 20 6.58 9.54 -6.01
CA PHE A 20 5.76 9.22 -7.18
C PHE A 20 4.55 10.16 -7.21
N GLY A 21 4.48 11.02 -8.21
CA GLY A 21 3.40 12.00 -8.35
C GLY A 21 2.34 11.58 -9.37
N ARG A 22 1.11 12.04 -9.17
CA ARG A 22 -0.02 11.81 -10.10
C ARG A 22 0.22 12.37 -11.50
N ASP A 23 1.11 13.33 -11.64
CA ASP A 23 1.55 13.88 -12.93
C ASP A 23 2.53 12.97 -13.70
N GLY A 24 2.74 11.74 -13.23
CA GLY A 24 3.72 10.82 -13.80
C GLY A 24 5.16 11.16 -13.41
N GLY A 25 5.36 12.04 -12.46
CA GLY A 25 6.67 12.45 -11.98
C GLY A 25 7.30 11.41 -11.05
N LEU A 26 8.58 11.10 -11.29
CA LEU A 26 9.47 10.43 -10.35
C LEU A 26 10.50 11.46 -9.88
N THR A 27 10.51 11.76 -8.59
CA THR A 27 11.37 12.79 -7.98
C THR A 27 12.27 12.15 -6.93
N LYS A 28 13.58 12.34 -7.05
CA LYS A 28 14.58 11.94 -6.05
C LYS A 28 14.93 13.16 -5.18
N VAL A 29 14.77 13.01 -3.87
CA VAL A 29 15.09 14.05 -2.88
C VAL A 29 16.23 13.58 -1.99
N ASP A 30 17.25 14.40 -1.84
CA ASP A 30 18.30 14.20 -0.84
C ASP A 30 17.79 14.73 0.51
N LEU A 31 17.49 13.82 1.44
CA LEU A 31 16.91 14.16 2.75
C LEU A 31 17.94 14.86 3.65
N LEU A 32 19.23 14.56 3.49
CA LEU A 32 20.28 15.19 4.27
C LEU A 32 20.46 16.67 3.89
N GLN A 33 20.33 16.97 2.59
CA GLN A 33 20.46 18.31 2.06
C GLN A 33 19.14 19.06 1.97
N GLY A 34 18.00 18.36 2.10
CA GLY A 34 16.67 18.94 1.99
C GLY A 34 16.35 19.46 0.58
N GLN A 35 16.89 18.84 -0.47
CA GLN A 35 16.75 19.33 -1.85
C GLN A 35 16.42 18.23 -2.85
N ILE A 36 15.77 18.61 -3.95
CA ILE A 36 15.54 17.73 -5.09
C ILE A 36 16.86 17.50 -5.82
N SER A 37 17.31 16.24 -5.86
CA SER A 37 18.53 15.83 -6.58
C SER A 37 18.26 15.55 -8.06
N ALA A 38 17.11 14.98 -8.38
CA ALA A 38 16.71 14.67 -9.75
C ALA A 38 15.20 14.55 -9.88
N ARG A 39 14.68 14.78 -11.08
CA ARG A 39 13.26 14.56 -11.41
C ARG A 39 13.09 14.22 -12.89
N THR A 40 12.20 13.26 -13.16
CA THR A 40 11.77 12.92 -14.52
C THR A 40 10.25 12.76 -14.58
N ILE A 41 9.64 13.16 -15.71
CA ILE A 41 8.23 12.84 -16.03
C ILE A 41 8.27 11.60 -16.91
N GLN A 42 7.79 10.48 -16.38
CA GLN A 42 7.96 9.18 -17.02
C GLN A 42 6.67 8.62 -17.64
N SER A 43 5.51 9.17 -17.27
CA SER A 43 4.20 8.75 -17.78
C SER A 43 3.18 9.89 -17.71
N GLY A 44 1.94 9.62 -18.10
CA GLY A 44 0.84 10.57 -17.97
C GLY A 44 0.12 10.53 -16.62
N ASN A 45 0.24 9.43 -15.87
CA ASN A 45 -0.32 9.28 -14.52
C ASN A 45 0.29 8.07 -13.82
N SER A 46 0.94 8.26 -12.68
CA SER A 46 1.45 7.20 -11.83
C SER A 46 0.70 7.15 -10.49
N ILE A 47 0.77 6.00 -9.82
CA ILE A 47 0.05 5.77 -8.56
C ILE A 47 0.98 5.40 -7.41
N GLY A 48 2.05 4.68 -7.67
CA GLY A 48 2.97 4.23 -6.64
C GLY A 48 4.25 3.66 -7.22
N GLY A 49 5.12 3.18 -6.37
CA GLY A 49 6.36 2.56 -6.78
C GLY A 49 6.96 1.71 -5.69
N ALA A 50 8.04 1.04 -6.05
CA ALA A 50 8.81 0.16 -5.18
C ALA A 50 10.30 0.35 -5.45
N ILE A 51 11.14 -0.01 -4.48
CA ILE A 51 12.59 -0.03 -4.63
C ILE A 51 13.09 -1.47 -4.47
N SER A 52 14.01 -1.91 -5.35
CA SER A 52 14.56 -3.27 -5.28
C SER A 52 15.23 -3.56 -3.94
N GLN A 53 15.33 -4.83 -3.58
CA GLN A 53 15.91 -5.24 -2.28
C GLN A 53 17.36 -4.76 -2.10
N ASP A 54 18.13 -4.63 -3.19
CA ASP A 54 19.49 -4.09 -3.17
C ASP A 54 19.56 -2.56 -3.27
N GLY A 55 18.41 -1.90 -3.41
CA GLY A 55 18.30 -0.44 -3.49
C GLY A 55 18.73 0.19 -4.82
N ARG A 56 19.06 -0.61 -5.84
CA ARG A 56 19.61 -0.10 -7.11
C ARG A 56 18.56 0.27 -8.16
N LEU A 57 17.34 -0.26 -8.05
CA LEU A 57 16.28 -0.05 -9.03
C LEU A 57 15.03 0.51 -8.37
N VAL A 58 14.42 1.51 -9.00
CA VAL A 58 13.13 2.07 -8.60
C VAL A 58 12.10 1.77 -9.69
N ALA A 59 11.04 1.06 -9.33
CA ALA A 59 9.93 0.75 -10.21
C ALA A 59 8.76 1.71 -9.97
N VAL A 60 8.07 2.12 -11.04
CA VAL A 60 6.92 3.02 -10.99
C VAL A 60 5.73 2.38 -11.68
N SER A 61 4.61 2.26 -10.96
CA SER A 61 3.34 1.77 -11.51
C SER A 61 2.55 2.89 -12.17
N ASN A 62 1.96 2.61 -13.32
CA ASN A 62 1.28 3.60 -14.14
C ASN A 62 -0.18 3.23 -14.43
N TYR A 63 -1.07 4.23 -14.32
CA TYR A 63 -2.44 4.15 -14.82
C TYR A 63 -2.51 4.48 -16.30
N LYS A 64 -1.71 5.46 -16.76
CA LYS A 64 -1.65 5.89 -18.16
C LYS A 64 -0.21 6.06 -18.60
N PRO A 65 0.21 5.36 -19.64
CA PRO A 65 -0.55 4.47 -20.52
C PRO A 65 -0.77 3.05 -19.95
N GLY A 66 -0.47 2.78 -18.69
CA GLY A 66 -0.40 1.45 -18.06
C GLY A 66 1.00 0.85 -18.15
N GLY A 67 1.27 -0.10 -17.24
CA GLY A 67 2.58 -0.77 -17.16
C GLY A 67 3.45 -0.30 -16.00
N VAL A 68 4.66 -0.84 -15.95
CA VAL A 68 5.69 -0.51 -14.96
C VAL A 68 6.93 -0.03 -15.69
N LYS A 69 7.50 1.09 -15.25
CA LYS A 69 8.82 1.55 -15.69
C LYS A 69 9.80 1.43 -14.55
N ILE A 70 10.99 0.92 -14.87
CA ILE A 70 12.05 0.63 -13.89
C ILE A 70 13.24 1.51 -14.22
N PHE A 71 13.73 2.20 -13.20
CA PHE A 71 14.79 3.19 -13.30
C PHE A 71 15.97 2.79 -12.41
N ASP A 72 17.17 3.16 -12.83
CA ASP A 72 18.33 3.18 -11.98
C ASP A 72 18.13 4.20 -10.84
N ALA A 73 18.29 3.76 -9.61
CA ALA A 73 17.99 4.56 -8.43
C ALA A 73 18.93 5.78 -8.26
N ASP A 74 20.16 5.70 -8.76
CA ASP A 74 21.12 6.79 -8.64
C ASP A 74 20.86 7.88 -9.67
N THR A 75 20.69 7.49 -10.92
CA THR A 75 20.67 8.42 -12.07
C THR A 75 19.28 8.74 -12.58
N LEU A 76 18.24 8.03 -12.16
CA LEU A 76 16.89 8.02 -12.72
C LEU A 76 16.84 7.76 -14.23
N LYS A 77 17.84 7.07 -14.78
CA LYS A 77 17.79 6.59 -16.16
C LYS A 77 16.88 5.37 -16.27
N LEU A 78 16.09 5.33 -17.34
CA LEU A 78 15.21 4.19 -17.63
C LEU A 78 16.06 2.94 -17.90
N VAL A 79 15.78 1.87 -17.16
CA VAL A 79 16.43 0.55 -17.30
C VAL A 79 15.52 -0.41 -18.05
N ALA A 80 14.21 -0.43 -17.70
CA ALA A 80 13.24 -1.29 -18.37
C ALA A 80 11.86 -0.61 -18.47
N ASP A 81 11.15 -0.88 -19.56
CA ASP A 81 9.74 -0.51 -19.75
C ASP A 81 8.93 -1.80 -19.95
N ILE A 82 8.03 -2.09 -19.01
CA ILE A 82 7.19 -3.29 -19.01
C ILE A 82 5.75 -2.85 -19.29
N PRO A 83 5.34 -2.80 -20.58
CA PRO A 83 3.97 -2.44 -20.92
C PRO A 83 3.02 -3.54 -20.45
N ALA A 84 1.98 -3.18 -19.66
CA ALA A 84 0.98 -4.12 -19.17
C ALA A 84 -0.04 -4.46 -20.26
N VAL A 85 0.42 -5.00 -21.38
CA VAL A 85 -0.42 -5.40 -22.51
C VAL A 85 -1.07 -6.74 -22.22
N TYR A 86 -2.39 -6.80 -22.34
CA TYR A 86 -3.19 -8.01 -22.12
C TYR A 86 -4.20 -8.24 -23.25
N GLY A 87 -4.82 -9.42 -23.24
CA GLY A 87 -5.79 -9.80 -24.26
C GLY A 87 -5.20 -9.88 -25.67
N ASN A 88 -6.07 -10.03 -26.66
CA ASN A 88 -5.66 -10.21 -28.07
C ASN A 88 -5.60 -8.88 -28.84
N ASN A 89 -6.15 -7.80 -28.27
CA ASN A 89 -6.29 -6.51 -28.96
C ASN A 89 -5.18 -5.51 -28.61
N GLY A 90 -4.19 -5.91 -27.80
CA GLY A 90 -3.10 -5.03 -27.40
C GLY A 90 -3.50 -3.94 -26.40
N GLU A 91 -4.57 -4.15 -25.64
CA GLU A 91 -5.01 -3.24 -24.59
C GLU A 91 -4.00 -3.17 -23.46
N ARG A 92 -3.93 -2.01 -22.79
CA ARG A 92 -3.03 -1.81 -21.64
C ARG A 92 -3.83 -1.67 -20.35
N SER A 93 -3.44 -2.44 -19.35
CA SER A 93 -4.03 -2.37 -18.02
C SER A 93 -3.36 -1.32 -17.15
N LYS A 94 -4.15 -0.68 -16.30
CA LYS A 94 -3.62 0.03 -15.14
C LYS A 94 -2.86 -0.97 -14.24
N VAL A 95 -1.74 -0.52 -13.71
CA VAL A 95 -0.95 -1.32 -12.76
C VAL A 95 -1.09 -0.74 -11.36
N ILE A 96 -1.36 -1.61 -10.40
CA ILE A 96 -1.61 -1.29 -9.00
C ILE A 96 -0.94 -2.34 -8.11
N GLY A 97 -0.80 -2.07 -6.82
CA GLY A 97 -0.25 -3.02 -5.87
C GLY A 97 1.19 -3.44 -6.19
N LEU A 98 1.97 -2.50 -6.73
CA LEU A 98 3.38 -2.73 -7.03
C LEU A 98 4.21 -2.80 -5.74
N VAL A 99 4.88 -3.91 -5.54
CA VAL A 99 5.80 -4.16 -4.43
C VAL A 99 7.13 -4.72 -4.92
N ASP A 100 8.19 -4.51 -4.14
CA ASP A 100 9.41 -5.27 -4.24
C ASP A 100 9.27 -6.62 -3.49
N ALA A 101 9.99 -7.62 -3.95
CA ALA A 101 10.04 -8.94 -3.34
C ALA A 101 11.47 -9.49 -3.34
N PRO A 102 11.79 -10.46 -2.46
CA PRO A 102 13.11 -11.07 -2.42
C PRO A 102 13.56 -11.64 -3.76
N GLY A 103 14.85 -11.54 -4.08
CA GLY A 103 15.42 -12.05 -5.33
C GLY A 103 15.34 -11.07 -6.50
N GLN A 104 15.33 -9.77 -6.24
CA GLN A 104 15.24 -8.68 -7.25
C GLN A 104 13.94 -8.73 -8.06
N LEU A 105 12.87 -9.16 -7.43
CA LEU A 105 11.56 -9.25 -8.04
C LEU A 105 10.75 -7.98 -7.79
N PHE A 106 9.95 -7.58 -8.79
CA PHE A 106 8.81 -6.68 -8.62
C PHE A 106 7.52 -7.44 -8.94
N VAL A 107 6.54 -7.34 -8.05
CA VAL A 107 5.24 -8.01 -8.19
C VAL A 107 4.14 -6.94 -8.24
N PHE A 108 3.17 -7.10 -9.12
CA PHE A 108 2.10 -6.12 -9.29
C PHE A 108 0.84 -6.73 -9.87
N SER A 109 -0.27 -6.05 -9.65
CA SER A 109 -1.60 -6.40 -10.15
C SER A 109 -1.98 -5.58 -11.37
N LEU A 110 -2.68 -6.20 -12.31
CA LEU A 110 -3.25 -5.59 -13.50
C LEU A 110 -4.77 -5.46 -13.32
N TRP A 111 -5.25 -4.23 -13.07
CA TRP A 111 -6.64 -3.94 -12.77
C TRP A 111 -7.62 -4.39 -13.87
N ASP A 112 -7.35 -3.99 -15.11
CA ASP A 112 -8.28 -4.23 -16.23
C ASP A 112 -8.17 -5.68 -16.72
N ALA A 113 -6.98 -6.27 -16.59
CA ALA A 113 -6.69 -7.63 -17.04
C ALA A 113 -7.14 -8.73 -16.05
N GLY A 114 -7.23 -8.43 -14.75
CA GLY A 114 -7.44 -9.45 -13.73
C GLY A 114 -6.25 -10.41 -13.62
N GLU A 115 -5.04 -9.87 -13.57
CA GLU A 115 -3.80 -10.64 -13.58
C GLU A 115 -2.83 -10.16 -12.49
N ILE A 116 -1.92 -11.06 -12.05
CA ILE A 116 -0.72 -10.72 -11.29
C ILE A 116 0.49 -11.01 -12.16
N TRP A 117 1.42 -10.06 -12.23
CA TRP A 117 2.68 -10.22 -12.94
C TRP A 117 3.87 -10.09 -12.00
N ILE A 118 4.92 -10.85 -12.31
CA ILE A 118 6.23 -10.75 -11.68
C ILE A 118 7.24 -10.37 -12.75
N VAL A 119 8.07 -9.38 -12.44
CA VAL A 119 9.27 -9.04 -13.22
C VAL A 119 10.49 -9.37 -12.40
N ASP A 120 11.32 -10.27 -12.91
CA ASP A 120 12.62 -10.61 -12.35
C ASP A 120 13.69 -9.70 -13.00
N MET A 121 14.34 -8.90 -12.17
CA MET A 121 15.37 -7.94 -12.52
C MET A 121 16.78 -8.41 -12.11
N SER A 122 16.98 -9.70 -11.84
CA SER A 122 18.29 -10.26 -11.50
C SER A 122 19.33 -9.99 -12.61
N ASP A 123 18.86 -10.01 -13.87
CA ASP A 123 19.59 -9.46 -15.02
C ASP A 123 18.80 -8.26 -15.57
N ALA A 124 19.25 -7.05 -15.24
CA ALA A 124 18.60 -5.82 -15.66
C ALA A 124 18.63 -5.60 -17.18
N ALA A 125 19.57 -6.25 -17.92
CA ALA A 125 19.63 -6.19 -19.38
C ALA A 125 18.62 -7.12 -20.06
N SER A 126 18.09 -8.13 -19.32
CA SER A 126 17.16 -9.13 -19.83
C SER A 126 16.06 -9.46 -18.79
N PRO A 127 15.17 -8.50 -18.46
CA PRO A 127 14.10 -8.73 -17.50
C PRO A 127 13.23 -9.93 -17.88
N GLN A 128 12.95 -10.81 -16.91
CA GLN A 128 12.11 -11.97 -17.12
C GLN A 128 10.71 -11.71 -16.58
N LEU A 129 9.68 -11.94 -17.39
CA LEU A 129 8.29 -11.69 -17.03
C LEU A 129 7.53 -12.99 -16.83
N ARG A 130 6.86 -13.13 -15.69
CA ARG A 130 5.94 -14.21 -15.40
C ARG A 130 4.55 -13.67 -15.12
N LYS A 131 3.51 -14.28 -15.75
CA LYS A 131 2.12 -13.83 -15.72
C LYS A 131 1.23 -14.88 -15.08
N PHE A 132 0.32 -14.43 -14.21
CA PHE A 132 -0.73 -15.25 -13.62
C PHE A 132 -2.07 -14.63 -14.00
N GLN A 133 -2.80 -15.31 -14.88
CA GLN A 133 -4.04 -14.82 -15.48
C GLN A 133 -5.27 -15.33 -14.74
N GLY A 134 -6.41 -14.61 -14.89
CA GLY A 134 -7.69 -15.05 -14.35
C GLY A 134 -7.74 -15.10 -12.83
N ILE A 135 -7.04 -14.20 -12.16
CA ILE A 135 -6.93 -14.20 -10.69
C ILE A 135 -8.16 -13.60 -10.00
N GLY A 136 -9.05 -12.94 -10.74
CA GLY A 136 -10.28 -12.29 -10.26
C GLY A 136 -10.48 -10.90 -10.84
N GLN A 137 -11.62 -10.28 -10.52
CA GLN A 137 -12.01 -9.00 -11.10
C GLN A 137 -11.39 -7.82 -10.36
N ASN A 138 -10.77 -6.92 -11.12
CA ASN A 138 -10.20 -5.68 -10.66
C ASN A 138 -9.31 -5.84 -9.41
N PRO A 139 -8.24 -6.64 -9.46
CA PRO A 139 -7.27 -6.69 -8.38
C PRO A 139 -6.72 -5.28 -8.13
N TYR A 140 -6.71 -4.85 -6.88
CA TYR A 140 -6.31 -3.49 -6.54
C TYR A 140 -5.00 -3.50 -5.75
N ASP A 141 -5.04 -3.01 -4.52
CA ASP A 141 -3.86 -2.98 -3.69
C ASP A 141 -3.49 -4.37 -3.16
N ALA A 142 -2.24 -4.52 -2.83
CA ALA A 142 -1.72 -5.78 -2.37
C ALA A 142 -0.84 -5.62 -1.13
N LEU A 143 -0.82 -6.67 -0.33
CA LEU A 143 0.12 -6.86 0.75
C LEU A 143 1.15 -7.90 0.31
N ILE A 144 2.42 -7.66 0.63
CA ILE A 144 3.39 -8.74 0.74
C ILE A 144 3.61 -9.06 2.22
N THR A 145 3.62 -10.35 2.58
CA THR A 145 3.87 -10.74 3.98
C THR A 145 5.28 -10.36 4.42
N PRO A 146 5.51 -10.07 5.71
CA PRO A 146 6.82 -9.61 6.20
C PRO A 146 7.99 -10.55 5.91
N ASP A 147 7.73 -11.84 5.70
CA ASP A 147 8.73 -12.82 5.27
C ASP A 147 8.98 -12.81 3.76
N GLY A 148 8.28 -11.95 3.00
CA GLY A 148 8.38 -11.85 1.55
C GLY A 148 7.80 -13.04 0.78
N ARG A 149 7.01 -13.90 1.42
CA ARG A 149 6.51 -15.13 0.81
C ARG A 149 5.23 -14.96 0.02
N TYR A 150 4.22 -14.31 0.62
CA TYR A 150 2.91 -14.24 -0.02
C TYR A 150 2.62 -12.83 -0.51
N TYR A 151 2.29 -12.73 -1.79
CA TYR A 151 1.67 -11.54 -2.37
C TYR A 151 0.15 -11.76 -2.42
N ILE A 152 -0.61 -10.84 -1.82
CA ILE A 152 -2.05 -10.98 -1.67
C ILE A 152 -2.72 -9.73 -2.20
N ALA A 153 -3.48 -9.86 -3.29
CA ALA A 153 -4.24 -8.78 -3.89
C ALA A 153 -5.72 -8.83 -3.49
N GLY A 154 -6.25 -7.74 -2.97
CA GLY A 154 -7.68 -7.56 -2.77
C GLY A 154 -8.40 -7.41 -4.11
N LEU A 155 -9.62 -7.94 -4.22
CA LEU A 155 -10.42 -7.86 -5.44
C LEU A 155 -11.52 -6.79 -5.27
N PHE A 156 -11.41 -5.71 -6.04
CA PHE A 156 -12.39 -4.64 -6.00
C PHE A 156 -13.68 -5.00 -6.73
N GLY A 157 -13.59 -5.77 -7.78
CA GLY A 157 -14.71 -6.16 -8.63
C GLY A 157 -15.60 -7.26 -8.01
N GLU A 158 -15.10 -8.03 -7.05
CA GLU A 158 -15.77 -9.17 -6.44
C GLU A 158 -15.29 -9.42 -5.01
N ASP A 159 -15.97 -10.30 -4.29
CA ASP A 159 -15.51 -10.75 -2.97
C ASP A 159 -14.28 -11.67 -3.09
N GLY A 160 -13.47 -11.68 -2.02
CA GLY A 160 -12.30 -12.52 -1.89
C GLY A 160 -11.00 -11.82 -2.26
N MET A 161 -9.92 -12.59 -2.22
CA MET A 161 -8.57 -12.14 -2.49
C MET A 161 -7.81 -13.17 -3.30
N ALA A 162 -6.83 -12.71 -4.07
CA ALA A 162 -5.92 -13.53 -4.84
C ALA A 162 -4.57 -13.60 -4.12
N MET A 163 -4.13 -14.79 -3.74
CA MET A 163 -2.87 -15.02 -3.03
C MET A 163 -1.90 -15.82 -3.91
N LEU A 164 -0.69 -15.30 -4.06
CA LEU A 164 0.41 -15.93 -4.78
C LEU A 164 1.54 -16.27 -3.80
N ASP A 165 1.94 -17.54 -3.74
CA ASP A 165 3.11 -17.99 -2.99
C ASP A 165 4.36 -17.77 -3.84
N LEU A 166 5.16 -16.74 -3.52
CA LEU A 166 6.38 -16.40 -4.24
C LEU A 166 7.50 -17.44 -4.07
N TRP A 167 7.41 -18.29 -3.04
CA TRP A 167 8.33 -19.39 -2.84
C TRP A 167 7.91 -20.66 -3.61
N ASN A 168 6.66 -20.73 -4.09
CA ASN A 168 6.13 -21.83 -4.86
C ASN A 168 5.25 -21.36 -6.03
N LEU A 169 5.86 -20.67 -6.99
CA LEU A 169 5.16 -20.11 -8.16
C LEU A 169 4.48 -21.17 -9.05
N GLN A 170 4.86 -22.44 -8.91
CA GLN A 170 4.24 -23.53 -9.67
C GLN A 170 2.81 -23.85 -9.18
N ALA A 171 2.51 -23.54 -7.92
CA ALA A 171 1.17 -23.72 -7.37
C ALA A 171 0.13 -22.76 -7.97
N GLY A 172 0.59 -21.69 -8.63
CA GLY A 172 -0.29 -20.64 -9.17
C GLY A 172 -0.95 -19.79 -8.08
N VAL A 173 -2.00 -19.08 -8.47
CA VAL A 173 -2.75 -18.21 -7.57
C VAL A 173 -3.86 -18.98 -6.88
N LYS A 174 -3.95 -18.84 -5.56
CA LYS A 174 -5.02 -19.39 -4.73
C LYS A 174 -6.04 -18.29 -4.38
N ARG A 175 -7.31 -18.57 -4.49
CA ARG A 175 -8.37 -17.71 -3.95
C ARG A 175 -8.54 -17.98 -2.46
N ILE A 176 -8.54 -16.94 -1.65
CA ILE A 176 -8.83 -16.99 -0.21
C ILE A 176 -10.05 -16.12 0.08
N LEU A 177 -10.82 -16.47 1.10
CA LEU A 177 -12.02 -15.75 1.57
C LEU A 177 -13.03 -15.44 0.45
N PRO A 178 -13.46 -16.40 -0.36
CA PRO A 178 -14.15 -16.17 -1.63
C PRO A 178 -15.56 -15.56 -1.49
N GLY A 179 -16.13 -15.48 -0.31
CA GLY A 179 -17.46 -14.90 -0.07
C GLY A 179 -17.40 -13.62 0.75
N TYR A 180 -16.25 -12.96 0.84
CA TYR A 180 -16.11 -11.86 1.77
C TYR A 180 -15.26 -10.70 1.22
N GLY A 181 -15.66 -9.48 1.53
CA GLY A 181 -14.86 -8.27 1.31
C GLY A 181 -15.62 -7.10 0.72
N LYS A 182 -16.08 -7.22 -0.52
CA LYS A 182 -16.72 -6.14 -1.27
C LYS A 182 -18.07 -5.72 -0.67
N GLY A 183 -18.95 -6.69 -0.40
CA GLY A 183 -20.34 -6.39 -0.07
C GLY A 183 -21.13 -5.75 -1.22
N GLU A 184 -22.33 -5.24 -0.91
CA GLU A 184 -23.23 -4.62 -1.91
C GLU A 184 -23.14 -3.08 -1.91
N GLU A 185 -22.52 -2.49 -0.90
CA GLU A 185 -22.44 -1.05 -0.74
C GLU A 185 -21.54 -0.41 -1.81
N LYS A 186 -21.93 0.79 -2.27
CA LYS A 186 -21.12 1.54 -3.21
C LYS A 186 -19.81 1.95 -2.56
N LEU A 187 -18.72 1.48 -3.10
CA LEU A 187 -17.39 1.82 -2.60
C LEU A 187 -16.97 3.23 -3.04
N PRO A 188 -16.23 3.96 -2.19
CA PRO A 188 -15.72 5.27 -2.55
C PRO A 188 -14.69 5.17 -3.66
N VAL A 189 -14.88 5.91 -4.74
CA VAL A 189 -14.06 5.83 -5.98
C VAL A 189 -12.58 6.19 -5.77
N TYR A 190 -12.28 6.97 -4.74
CA TYR A 190 -10.96 7.55 -4.50
C TYR A 190 -10.28 7.05 -3.23
N LYS A 191 -10.88 6.11 -2.53
CA LYS A 191 -10.35 5.58 -1.27
C LYS A 191 -10.41 4.07 -1.29
N MET A 192 -9.43 3.50 -1.91
CA MET A 192 -9.17 2.07 -1.84
C MET A 192 -8.11 1.81 -0.77
N PRO A 193 -8.13 0.64 -0.15
CA PRO A 193 -7.01 0.22 0.68
C PRO A 193 -5.71 0.31 -0.14
N HIS A 194 -4.77 1.11 0.31
CA HIS A 194 -3.42 1.13 -0.24
C HIS A 194 -2.61 -0.06 0.29
N LEU A 195 -1.40 -0.26 -0.20
CA LEU A 195 -0.46 -1.28 0.28
C LEU A 195 -0.34 -1.35 1.80
N GLU A 196 -0.59 -0.23 2.46
CA GLU A 196 -0.63 -0.07 3.91
C GLU A 196 -2.03 -0.22 4.50
N GLY A 197 -3.01 -0.51 3.68
CA GLY A 197 -4.39 -0.71 4.12
C GLY A 197 -4.60 -1.96 4.96
N TRP A 198 -3.57 -2.81 5.07
CA TRP A 198 -3.57 -4.03 5.87
C TRP A 198 -2.62 -3.90 7.04
N ALA A 199 -3.00 -4.45 8.18
CA ALA A 199 -2.12 -4.55 9.34
C ALA A 199 -1.77 -6.01 9.61
N VAL A 200 -0.52 -6.24 10.01
CA VAL A 200 -0.06 -7.55 10.48
C VAL A 200 0.36 -7.43 11.94
N ALA A 201 -0.18 -8.29 12.78
CA ALA A 201 0.13 -8.37 14.21
C ALA A 201 0.31 -9.84 14.61
N GLY A 202 1.54 -10.28 14.77
CA GLY A 202 1.86 -11.69 14.98
C GLY A 202 1.38 -12.56 13.80
N ASP A 203 0.58 -13.57 14.09
CA ASP A 203 0.02 -14.47 13.05
C ASP A 203 -1.32 -13.97 12.44
N LEU A 204 -1.75 -12.77 12.81
CA LEU A 204 -3.01 -12.21 12.35
C LEU A 204 -2.79 -11.07 11.35
N ALA A 205 -3.55 -11.09 10.26
CA ALA A 205 -3.72 -9.97 9.35
C ALA A 205 -5.09 -9.32 9.58
N PHE A 206 -5.10 -8.00 9.63
CA PHE A 206 -6.29 -7.17 9.78
C PHE A 206 -6.56 -6.45 8.46
N VAL A 207 -7.71 -6.69 7.87
CA VAL A 207 -8.02 -6.26 6.50
C VAL A 207 -9.29 -5.44 6.48
N PRO A 208 -9.30 -4.26 5.86
CA PRO A 208 -10.51 -3.45 5.76
C PRO A 208 -11.50 -4.09 4.78
N ALA A 209 -12.65 -4.52 5.28
CA ALA A 209 -13.78 -4.93 4.47
C ALA A 209 -14.69 -3.72 4.23
N VAL A 210 -14.32 -2.90 3.26
CA VAL A 210 -14.83 -1.54 3.04
C VAL A 210 -16.35 -1.52 2.91
N GLY A 211 -16.92 -2.37 2.06
CA GLY A 211 -18.36 -2.42 1.80
C GLY A 211 -19.19 -3.09 2.89
N ARG A 212 -18.57 -3.53 4.00
CA ARG A 212 -19.26 -4.20 5.12
C ARG A 212 -19.13 -3.49 6.45
N HIS A 213 -18.38 -2.38 6.52
CA HIS A 213 -18.05 -1.66 7.76
C HIS A 213 -17.44 -2.58 8.81
N GLU A 214 -16.50 -3.39 8.38
CA GLU A 214 -15.83 -4.39 9.22
C GLU A 214 -14.32 -4.38 8.97
N VAL A 215 -13.56 -4.73 10.00
CA VAL A 215 -12.17 -5.20 9.85
C VAL A 215 -12.21 -6.72 9.96
N LEU A 216 -11.82 -7.39 8.89
CA LEU A 216 -11.68 -8.84 8.83
C LEU A 216 -10.34 -9.23 9.45
N VAL A 217 -10.37 -10.22 10.33
CA VAL A 217 -9.17 -10.79 10.95
C VAL A 217 -8.90 -12.15 10.33
N ILE A 218 -7.72 -12.33 9.78
CA ILE A 218 -7.29 -13.54 9.07
C ILE A 218 -6.14 -14.19 9.84
N ASN A 219 -6.22 -15.48 10.04
CA ASN A 219 -5.06 -16.27 10.49
C ASN A 219 -4.12 -16.52 9.29
N MET A 220 -2.92 -15.95 9.31
CA MET A 220 -1.96 -16.08 8.21
C MET A 220 -1.29 -17.45 8.08
N ARG A 221 -1.47 -18.35 9.06
CA ARG A 221 -0.98 -19.74 8.94
C ARG A 221 -1.93 -20.61 8.13
N THR A 222 -3.24 -20.37 8.27
CA THR A 222 -4.29 -21.15 7.56
C THR A 222 -4.90 -20.42 6.39
N TRP A 223 -4.80 -19.08 6.38
CA TRP A 223 -5.48 -18.16 5.45
C TRP A 223 -7.02 -18.24 5.56
N GLU A 224 -7.49 -18.49 6.76
CA GLU A 224 -8.91 -18.56 7.10
C GLU A 224 -9.29 -17.38 8.01
N GLU A 225 -10.58 -17.08 8.02
CA GLU A 225 -11.15 -16.08 8.91
C GLU A 225 -10.96 -16.49 10.37
N ALA A 226 -10.36 -15.59 11.16
CA ALA A 226 -10.21 -15.71 12.61
C ALA A 226 -11.23 -14.85 13.37
N GLY A 227 -11.81 -13.85 12.74
CA GLY A 227 -12.82 -12.98 13.35
C GLY A 227 -13.22 -11.81 12.48
N ARG A 228 -14.25 -11.09 12.95
CA ARG A 228 -14.78 -9.85 12.33
C ARG A 228 -15.01 -8.81 13.40
N ILE A 229 -14.63 -7.60 13.12
CA ILE A 229 -14.78 -6.47 14.04
C ILE A 229 -15.62 -5.43 13.35
N LYS A 230 -16.85 -5.21 13.85
CA LYS A 230 -17.70 -4.10 13.39
C LYS A 230 -17.04 -2.79 13.75
N VAL A 231 -16.95 -1.88 12.79
CA VAL A 231 -16.31 -0.57 12.95
C VAL A 231 -17.26 0.57 12.58
N HIS A 232 -16.85 1.79 12.89
CA HIS A 232 -17.69 3.00 12.80
C HIS A 232 -18.23 3.30 11.40
N GLY A 233 -17.42 3.08 10.37
CA GLY A 233 -17.78 3.38 8.99
C GLY A 233 -17.05 2.49 8.01
N GLN A 234 -16.94 2.91 6.74
CA GLN A 234 -16.14 2.20 5.73
C GLN A 234 -14.65 2.32 6.07
N PRO A 235 -13.98 1.25 6.53
CA PRO A 235 -12.57 1.32 6.89
C PRO A 235 -11.70 1.51 5.65
N VAL A 236 -10.67 2.35 5.73
CA VAL A 236 -9.76 2.65 4.61
C VAL A 236 -8.36 2.11 4.89
N PHE A 237 -7.73 2.58 5.95
CA PHE A 237 -6.43 2.08 6.40
C PHE A 237 -6.59 1.36 7.73
N VAL A 238 -5.91 0.25 7.84
CA VAL A 238 -5.77 -0.52 9.06
C VAL A 238 -4.28 -0.66 9.31
N MET A 239 -3.76 -0.05 10.37
CA MET A 239 -2.33 0.00 10.64
C MET A 239 -2.00 -0.56 12.02
N ALA A 240 -1.06 -1.50 12.07
CA ALA A 240 -0.59 -2.06 13.32
C ALA A 240 0.47 -1.17 13.97
N ARG A 241 0.33 -0.94 15.28
CA ARG A 241 1.43 -0.45 16.09
C ARG A 241 2.61 -1.44 15.98
N PRO A 242 3.87 -0.97 15.96
CA PRO A 242 5.03 -1.83 15.70
C PRO A 242 5.17 -3.06 16.63
N ASP A 243 4.67 -2.99 17.85
CA ASP A 243 4.63 -4.14 18.77
C ASP A 243 3.46 -5.11 18.52
N GLY A 244 2.60 -4.81 17.56
CA GLY A 244 1.42 -5.62 17.23
C GLY A 244 0.29 -5.60 18.27
N ARG A 245 0.38 -4.76 19.31
CA ARG A 245 -0.63 -4.74 20.38
C ARG A 245 -1.93 -4.09 20.00
N HIS A 246 -1.87 -3.05 19.19
CA HIS A 246 -3.03 -2.29 18.74
C HIS A 246 -3.03 -2.14 17.23
N VAL A 247 -4.23 -2.11 16.68
CA VAL A 247 -4.49 -1.76 15.28
C VAL A 247 -5.36 -0.52 15.25
N TRP A 248 -4.94 0.47 14.47
CA TRP A 248 -5.66 1.72 14.29
C TRP A 248 -6.36 1.74 12.94
N VAL A 249 -7.59 2.26 12.91
CA VAL A 249 -8.46 2.24 11.73
C VAL A 249 -9.02 3.63 11.49
N ASN A 250 -8.87 4.15 10.27
CA ASN A 250 -9.57 5.35 9.80
C ASN A 250 -10.67 5.00 8.79
N PHE A 251 -11.50 5.97 8.45
CA PHE A 251 -12.71 5.74 7.68
C PHE A 251 -12.83 6.64 6.45
N ALA A 252 -13.61 6.20 5.46
CA ALA A 252 -14.01 6.99 4.32
C ALA A 252 -15.07 8.04 4.71
N VAL A 253 -15.30 9.02 3.82
CA VAL A 253 -16.41 9.97 3.93
C VAL A 253 -17.74 9.19 4.00
N PRO A 254 -18.67 9.58 4.90
CA PRO A 254 -18.67 10.79 5.71
C PRO A 254 -17.95 10.68 7.07
N ASP A 255 -17.52 9.49 7.48
CA ASP A 255 -17.00 9.16 8.80
C ASP A 255 -15.50 9.44 8.96
N ASN A 256 -14.94 10.22 8.03
CA ASN A 256 -13.51 10.48 7.91
C ASN A 256 -12.92 11.48 8.93
N ASP A 257 -13.64 11.76 9.98
CA ASP A 257 -13.18 12.52 11.15
C ASP A 257 -12.82 11.62 12.35
N THR A 258 -13.04 10.32 12.21
CA THR A 258 -12.95 9.34 13.29
C THR A 258 -11.79 8.36 13.06
N ILE A 259 -11.21 7.94 14.19
CA ILE A 259 -10.29 6.79 14.28
C ILE A 259 -10.78 5.85 15.38
N GLN A 260 -10.68 4.56 15.16
CA GLN A 260 -10.86 3.55 16.19
C GLN A 260 -9.60 2.75 16.42
N VAL A 261 -9.36 2.36 17.67
CA VAL A 261 -8.23 1.54 18.09
C VAL A 261 -8.75 0.18 18.54
N ILE A 262 -8.22 -0.86 17.93
CA ILE A 262 -8.56 -2.25 18.19
C ILE A 262 -7.42 -2.88 18.99
N ASP A 263 -7.74 -3.58 20.06
CA ASP A 263 -6.82 -4.44 20.78
C ASP A 263 -6.73 -5.80 20.06
N THR A 264 -5.53 -6.20 19.68
CA THR A 264 -5.33 -7.38 18.83
C THR A 264 -5.52 -8.72 19.56
N GLN A 265 -5.48 -8.72 20.88
CA GLN A 265 -5.70 -9.95 21.67
C GLN A 265 -7.17 -10.20 21.94
N SER A 266 -7.92 -9.15 22.30
CA SER A 266 -9.36 -9.26 22.59
C SER A 266 -10.24 -9.07 21.38
N LEU A 267 -9.70 -8.53 20.27
CA LEU A 267 -10.39 -8.12 19.05
C LEU A 267 -11.52 -7.08 19.32
N ASN A 268 -11.40 -6.33 20.41
CA ASN A 268 -12.35 -5.29 20.78
C ASN A 268 -11.82 -3.89 20.42
N ILE A 269 -12.75 -2.99 20.08
CA ILE A 269 -12.46 -1.56 19.99
C ILE A 269 -12.30 -1.03 21.41
N ILE A 270 -11.12 -0.53 21.75
CA ILE A 270 -10.76 -0.03 23.08
C ILE A 270 -10.77 1.50 23.16
N LYS A 271 -10.72 2.18 22.02
CA LYS A 271 -10.72 3.64 21.96
C LYS A 271 -11.31 4.12 20.65
N GLN A 272 -12.02 5.26 20.72
CA GLN A 272 -12.42 6.06 19.56
C GLN A 272 -11.92 7.48 19.76
N LEU A 273 -11.37 8.07 18.70
CA LEU A 273 -10.82 9.42 18.66
C LEU A 273 -11.49 10.19 17.51
N THR A 274 -11.60 11.51 17.66
CA THR A 274 -12.08 12.43 16.63
C THR A 274 -11.06 13.54 16.40
N PRO A 275 -9.97 13.24 15.67
CA PRO A 275 -8.90 14.22 15.44
C PRO A 275 -9.34 15.45 14.66
N GLY A 276 -10.34 15.30 13.80
CA GLY A 276 -10.87 16.33 12.91
C GLY A 276 -11.15 15.78 11.52
N LYS A 277 -11.68 16.62 10.64
CA LYS A 277 -12.13 16.18 9.31
C LYS A 277 -10.97 15.87 8.36
N GLY A 278 -11.16 14.80 7.60
CA GLY A 278 -10.23 14.40 6.56
C GLY A 278 -9.00 13.68 7.09
N VAL A 279 -9.17 12.80 8.09
CA VAL A 279 -8.09 11.88 8.48
C VAL A 279 -7.81 10.96 7.31
N LEU A 280 -6.78 11.29 6.53
CA LEU A 280 -6.48 10.61 5.28
C LEU A 280 -5.43 9.52 5.46
N HIS A 281 -4.41 9.77 6.25
CA HIS A 281 -3.30 8.84 6.48
C HIS A 281 -2.84 8.88 7.92
N MET A 282 -2.28 7.78 8.40
CA MET A 282 -1.65 7.67 9.70
C MET A 282 -0.37 6.84 9.57
N GLU A 283 0.61 7.14 10.40
CA GLU A 283 1.88 6.43 10.43
C GLU A 283 2.42 6.38 11.84
N PHE A 284 2.87 5.19 12.28
CA PHE A 284 3.56 5.03 13.55
C PHE A 284 5.04 5.36 13.39
N GLU A 285 5.61 6.10 14.35
CA GLU A 285 7.06 6.18 14.42
C GLU A 285 7.65 4.79 14.78
N PRO A 286 8.93 4.53 14.50
CA PRO A 286 9.49 3.17 14.57
C PRO A 286 9.38 2.45 15.92
N ARG A 287 9.31 3.18 17.05
CA ARG A 287 9.14 2.61 18.39
C ARG A 287 7.68 2.35 18.75
N GLY A 288 6.74 2.90 17.97
CA GLY A 288 5.32 2.81 18.24
C GLY A 288 4.84 3.61 19.44
N GLU A 289 5.62 4.58 19.93
CA GLU A 289 5.22 5.47 21.03
C GLU A 289 4.29 6.58 20.54
N GLU A 290 4.42 6.96 19.29
CA GLU A 290 3.63 8.00 18.63
C GLU A 290 2.99 7.50 17.34
N VAL A 291 1.81 8.04 17.04
CA VAL A 291 1.18 7.94 15.73
C VAL A 291 0.93 9.35 15.18
N TRP A 292 1.26 9.54 13.93
CA TRP A 292 1.11 10.81 13.22
C TRP A 292 -0.07 10.71 12.27
N LEU A 293 -0.99 11.67 12.35
CA LEU A 293 -2.25 11.67 11.63
C LEU A 293 -2.33 12.88 10.71
N SER A 294 -2.61 12.67 9.44
CA SER A 294 -2.94 13.77 8.54
C SER A 294 -4.41 14.15 8.70
N VAL A 295 -4.69 15.35 9.21
CA VAL A 295 -6.03 15.94 9.31
C VAL A 295 -6.18 16.94 8.17
N ARG A 296 -6.40 16.41 6.97
CA ARG A 296 -6.25 17.11 5.69
C ARG A 296 -7.15 18.32 5.55
N ASP A 297 -8.42 18.17 5.89
CA ASP A 297 -9.42 19.22 5.64
C ASP A 297 -9.33 20.37 6.66
N GLU A 298 -8.48 20.21 7.66
CA GLU A 298 -8.18 21.20 8.68
C GLU A 298 -6.72 21.71 8.66
N ASP A 299 -5.98 21.37 7.58
CA ASP A 299 -4.63 21.86 7.30
C ASP A 299 -3.64 21.62 8.46
N ARG A 300 -3.65 20.42 9.07
CA ARG A 300 -2.73 20.07 10.16
C ARG A 300 -2.37 18.59 10.19
N VAL A 301 -1.25 18.31 10.84
CA VAL A 301 -0.83 16.99 11.28
C VAL A 301 -0.95 16.95 12.79
N GLU A 302 -1.57 15.90 13.33
CA GLU A 302 -1.67 15.66 14.76
C GLU A 302 -0.84 14.47 15.19
N ILE A 303 -0.25 14.54 16.37
CA ILE A 303 0.57 13.49 16.97
C ILE A 303 -0.09 13.04 18.26
N TYR A 304 -0.34 11.74 18.36
CA TYR A 304 -0.93 11.11 19.53
C TYR A 304 0.05 10.14 20.18
N ASP A 305 0.01 10.10 21.51
CA ASP A 305 0.62 9.03 22.29
C ASP A 305 -0.19 7.74 22.12
N THR A 306 0.47 6.65 21.82
CA THR A 306 -0.22 5.37 21.48
C THR A 306 -0.60 4.54 22.70
N LYS A 307 -0.21 4.94 23.90
CA LYS A 307 -0.58 4.28 25.17
C LYS A 307 -1.71 5.00 25.88
N SER A 308 -1.58 6.33 26.04
CA SER A 308 -2.61 7.16 26.67
C SER A 308 -3.73 7.55 25.71
N PHE A 309 -3.46 7.49 24.39
CA PHE A 309 -4.35 7.99 23.33
C PHE A 309 -4.60 9.50 23.41
N GLU A 310 -3.73 10.25 24.08
CA GLU A 310 -3.80 11.69 24.19
C GLU A 310 -3.01 12.38 23.07
N ARG A 311 -3.54 13.53 22.62
CA ARG A 311 -2.84 14.35 21.64
C ARG A 311 -1.63 15.02 22.30
N LYS A 312 -0.44 14.75 21.77
CA LYS A 312 0.84 15.34 22.20
C LYS A 312 1.13 16.66 21.50
N ALA A 313 0.84 16.73 20.20
CA ALA A 313 1.16 17.92 19.41
C ALA A 313 0.21 18.08 18.22
N SER A 314 0.15 19.29 17.70
CA SER A 314 -0.51 19.64 16.45
C SER A 314 0.39 20.58 15.67
N MET A 315 0.63 20.31 14.39
CA MET A 315 1.50 21.10 13.52
C MET A 315 0.72 21.55 12.28
N PRO A 316 0.86 22.82 11.86
CA PRO A 316 0.24 23.29 10.63
C PRO A 316 0.88 22.60 9.43
N ALA A 317 0.05 22.07 8.54
CA ALA A 317 0.47 21.46 7.28
C ALA A 317 -0.65 21.60 6.25
N ARG A 318 -0.38 22.32 5.17
CA ARG A 318 -1.40 22.57 4.14
C ARG A 318 -1.77 21.28 3.39
N LYS A 319 -3.03 20.88 3.50
CA LYS A 319 -3.59 19.70 2.82
C LYS A 319 -2.70 18.44 2.97
N PRO A 320 -2.29 18.07 4.19
CA PRO A 320 -1.44 16.89 4.36
C PRO A 320 -2.13 15.64 3.81
N SER A 321 -1.38 14.79 3.14
CA SER A 321 -1.87 13.51 2.63
C SER A 321 -1.11 12.34 3.24
N GLY A 322 -0.13 11.76 2.55
CA GLY A 322 0.70 10.70 3.09
C GLY A 322 1.72 11.20 4.12
N ILE A 323 1.96 10.38 5.14
CA ILE A 323 3.04 10.54 6.11
C ILE A 323 3.89 9.27 6.01
N PHE A 324 5.20 9.43 5.81
CA PHE A 324 6.09 8.30 5.57
C PHE A 324 7.38 8.50 6.35
N PHE A 325 7.69 7.57 7.26
CA PHE A 325 8.96 7.57 7.98
C PHE A 325 10.05 6.82 7.20
N THR A 326 11.30 7.27 7.31
CA THR A 326 12.44 6.66 6.60
C THR A 326 12.69 5.21 6.99
N ALA A 327 12.27 4.78 8.18
CA ALA A 327 12.33 3.39 8.63
C ALA A 327 11.65 2.38 7.67
N ARG A 328 10.78 2.84 6.77
CA ARG A 328 10.23 2.03 5.68
C ARG A 328 11.29 1.49 4.72
N ALA A 329 12.46 2.15 4.63
CA ALA A 329 13.59 1.68 3.83
C ALA A 329 14.01 0.23 4.12
N HIS A 330 13.68 -0.28 5.30
CA HIS A 330 14.07 -1.63 5.76
C HIS A 330 12.95 -2.65 5.72
N ARG A 331 11.79 -2.29 5.16
CA ARG A 331 10.63 -3.18 5.06
C ARG A 331 10.41 -3.61 3.61
N ILE A 332 10.00 -4.86 3.44
CA ILE A 332 9.60 -5.39 2.14
C ILE A 332 8.22 -4.86 1.80
N GLY A 333 8.04 -4.37 0.57
CA GLY A 333 6.75 -3.93 0.06
C GLY A 333 6.27 -2.56 0.57
N LEU A 334 7.15 -1.79 1.18
CA LEU A 334 6.80 -0.46 1.69
C LEU A 334 7.74 0.63 1.18
#